data_9d45284b86628deecedc29680a5b28ea
#
_entry.id   9d45284b86628deecedc29680a5b28ea
#
_cell.length_a   1.000
_cell.length_b   1.000
_cell.length_c   1.000
_cell.angle_alpha   90.00
_cell.angle_beta   90.00
_cell.angle_gamma   90.00
#
_symmetry.space_group_name_H-M   'P 1'
#
loop_
_entity.id
_entity.type
_entity.pdbx_description
1 polymer ?
#
loop_
_entity_poly.entity_id
_entity_poly.type
_entity_poly.pdbx_seq_one_letter_code
_entity_poly.pdbx_strand_id
1 'polypeptide(L)'
;IVVSGGFDPIHSGHIEYFKAAKKLGDHLIVALNSDAWLQKKKGNFFMSFLERRTIVSNLIVVDEVIDFEDDEKGSCVSALEKIKLKYPAEEIIFCNGGDRKSDNIPEMSVDGVTFCFGVGGDNKMNSSSAILKDWQYTSDERVWGKFYNLFQDDRVKVKELILEPGKGMSFQRHQKRNEVWFVSKGECLVKHSSDDPDNILESKLN
;
A
#
# COMPACT_ATOMS: atom_id res chain seq x y z
N ILE A 1 19.50 -5.22 -13.40
CA ILE A 1 18.22 -5.51 -12.74
C ILE A 1 17.41 -4.24 -12.69
N VAL A 2 16.12 -4.33 -12.99
CA VAL A 2 15.19 -3.20 -12.95
C VAL A 2 14.05 -3.49 -11.99
N VAL A 3 13.75 -2.53 -11.15
CA VAL A 3 12.54 -2.50 -10.29
C VAL A 3 11.80 -1.19 -10.52
N SER A 4 10.48 -1.18 -10.36
CA SER A 4 9.68 0.04 -10.50
C SER A 4 8.70 0.24 -9.35
N GLY A 5 8.38 1.49 -9.07
CA GLY A 5 7.38 1.84 -8.07
C GLY A 5 7.38 3.29 -7.65
N GLY A 6 6.36 3.66 -6.88
CA GLY A 6 6.25 5.00 -6.29
C GLY A 6 7.11 5.18 -5.03
N PHE A 7 7.31 4.13 -4.24
CA PHE A 7 8.11 4.13 -3.00
C PHE A 7 7.76 5.30 -2.06
N ASP A 8 6.48 5.46 -1.79
CA ASP A 8 5.94 6.63 -1.09
C ASP A 8 4.94 6.27 0.04
N PRO A 9 5.37 6.41 1.31
CA PRO A 9 6.75 6.55 1.76
C PRO A 9 7.57 5.27 1.52
N ILE A 10 8.89 5.43 1.43
CA ILE A 10 9.80 4.29 1.43
C ILE A 10 9.79 3.62 2.81
N HIS A 11 9.91 2.30 2.85
CA HIS A 11 9.89 1.53 4.09
C HIS A 11 10.74 0.26 3.98
N SER A 12 10.92 -0.45 5.11
CA SER A 12 11.76 -1.66 5.19
C SER A 12 11.43 -2.72 4.14
N GLY A 13 10.15 -2.94 3.83
CA GLY A 13 9.74 -3.87 2.78
C GLY A 13 10.27 -3.51 1.39
N HIS A 14 10.38 -2.22 1.05
CA HIS A 14 11.01 -1.78 -0.19
C HIS A 14 12.53 -2.05 -0.16
N ILE A 15 13.19 -1.84 0.98
CA ILE A 15 14.62 -2.11 1.13
C ILE A 15 14.90 -3.61 0.94
N GLU A 16 14.12 -4.49 1.54
CA GLU A 16 14.26 -5.93 1.36
C GLU A 16 13.99 -6.37 -0.09
N TYR A 17 13.01 -5.76 -0.75
CA TYR A 17 12.76 -5.96 -2.17
C TYR A 17 13.96 -5.56 -3.03
N PHE A 18 14.56 -4.38 -2.79
CA PHE A 18 15.75 -3.93 -3.50
C PHE A 18 16.95 -4.87 -3.26
N LYS A 19 17.18 -5.29 -2.01
CA LYS A 19 18.21 -6.27 -1.69
C LYS A 19 18.02 -7.62 -2.39
N ALA A 20 16.78 -8.09 -2.45
CA ALA A 20 16.46 -9.34 -3.13
C ALA A 20 16.66 -9.21 -4.65
N ALA A 21 16.21 -8.11 -5.25
CA ALA A 21 16.40 -7.83 -6.67
C ALA A 21 17.89 -7.71 -7.02
N LYS A 22 18.67 -6.98 -6.23
CA LYS A 22 20.12 -6.80 -6.44
C LYS A 22 20.90 -8.12 -6.51
N LYS A 23 20.45 -9.16 -5.83
CA LYS A 23 21.09 -10.50 -5.87
C LYS A 23 20.94 -11.21 -7.23
N LEU A 24 20.06 -10.73 -8.10
CA LEU A 24 19.82 -11.31 -9.42
C LEU A 24 20.72 -10.76 -10.51
N GLY A 25 21.58 -9.77 -10.20
CA GLY A 25 22.54 -9.22 -11.13
C GLY A 25 23.39 -8.09 -10.55
N ASP A 26 24.29 -7.55 -11.37
CA ASP A 26 25.37 -6.69 -10.92
C ASP A 26 24.98 -5.21 -10.77
N HIS A 27 23.91 -4.77 -11.45
CA HIS A 27 23.49 -3.36 -11.48
C HIS A 27 21.98 -3.23 -11.24
N LEU A 28 21.58 -2.54 -10.18
CA LEU A 28 20.19 -2.31 -9.82
C LEU A 28 19.74 -0.90 -10.21
N ILE A 29 18.79 -0.84 -11.14
CA ILE A 29 18.12 0.38 -11.56
C ILE A 29 16.74 0.45 -10.94
N VAL A 30 16.42 1.57 -10.31
CA VAL A 30 15.08 1.86 -9.79
C VAL A 30 14.38 2.84 -10.72
N ALA A 31 13.35 2.38 -11.42
CA ALA A 31 12.47 3.23 -12.21
C ALA A 31 11.39 3.83 -11.28
N LEU A 32 11.49 5.13 -11.03
CA LEU A 32 10.69 5.83 -10.04
C LEU A 32 9.48 6.51 -10.70
N ASN A 33 8.26 6.12 -10.30
CA ASN A 33 7.04 6.74 -10.79
C ASN A 33 6.92 8.22 -10.37
N SER A 34 6.27 9.01 -11.21
CA SER A 34 6.06 10.44 -11.01
C SER A 34 5.10 10.76 -9.84
N ASP A 35 5.05 12.03 -9.44
CA ASP A 35 4.04 12.53 -8.48
C ASP A 35 2.63 12.47 -9.08
N ALA A 36 2.51 12.71 -10.39
CA ALA A 36 1.23 12.61 -11.10
C ALA A 36 0.67 11.17 -11.08
N TRP A 37 1.54 10.16 -11.24
CA TRP A 37 1.16 8.76 -11.11
C TRP A 37 0.66 8.42 -9.70
N LEU A 38 1.36 8.89 -8.66
CA LEU A 38 0.93 8.71 -7.28
C LEU A 38 -0.39 9.40 -6.98
N GLN A 39 -0.56 10.63 -7.47
CA GLN A 39 -1.80 11.39 -7.34
C GLN A 39 -2.98 10.63 -7.98
N LYS A 40 -2.81 10.09 -9.19
CA LYS A 40 -3.83 9.29 -9.88
C LYS A 40 -4.15 8.00 -9.13
N LYS A 41 -3.12 7.31 -8.61
CA LYS A 41 -3.25 5.98 -7.98
C LYS A 41 -3.76 6.02 -6.54
N LYS A 42 -3.33 7.02 -5.76
CA LYS A 42 -3.56 7.07 -4.30
C LYS A 42 -4.34 8.31 -3.85
N GLY A 43 -4.64 9.25 -4.76
CA GLY A 43 -5.28 10.52 -4.45
C GLY A 43 -4.32 11.60 -3.94
N ASN A 44 -3.15 11.25 -3.46
CA ASN A 44 -2.09 12.16 -3.02
C ASN A 44 -0.74 11.46 -2.97
N PHE A 45 0.34 12.22 -2.87
CA PHE A 45 1.67 11.71 -2.55
C PHE A 45 2.15 12.32 -1.23
N PHE A 46 2.92 11.54 -0.47
CA PHE A 46 3.48 11.96 0.81
C PHE A 46 4.80 12.70 0.64
N MET A 47 5.69 12.16 -0.21
CA MET A 47 6.97 12.76 -0.56
C MET A 47 6.99 13.13 -2.04
N SER A 48 7.49 14.33 -2.37
CA SER A 48 7.70 14.75 -3.77
C SER A 48 8.64 13.80 -4.51
N PHE A 49 8.57 13.80 -5.83
CA PHE A 49 9.46 13.01 -6.68
C PHE A 49 10.94 13.26 -6.35
N LEU A 50 11.32 14.51 -6.17
CA LEU A 50 12.70 14.88 -5.87
C LEU A 50 13.17 14.30 -4.53
N GLU A 51 12.32 14.34 -3.51
CA GLU A 51 12.63 13.77 -2.19
C GLU A 51 12.78 12.25 -2.28
N ARG A 52 11.82 11.56 -2.92
CA ARG A 52 11.87 10.11 -3.12
C ARG A 52 13.11 9.69 -3.92
N ARG A 53 13.41 10.42 -5.00
CA ARG A 53 14.61 10.19 -5.81
C ARG A 53 15.88 10.34 -4.98
N THR A 54 15.98 11.42 -4.20
CA THR A 54 17.15 11.66 -3.34
C THR A 54 17.36 10.52 -2.35
N ILE A 55 16.30 10.09 -1.66
CA ILE A 55 16.38 8.97 -0.71
C ILE A 55 16.79 7.68 -1.41
N VAL A 56 16.10 7.31 -2.49
CA VAL A 56 16.33 6.03 -3.18
C VAL A 56 17.74 5.98 -3.79
N SER A 57 18.23 7.07 -4.40
CA SER A 57 19.57 7.13 -5.01
C SER A 57 20.71 7.06 -3.99
N ASN A 58 20.44 7.28 -2.72
CA ASN A 58 21.44 7.17 -1.64
C ASN A 58 21.36 5.82 -0.89
N LEU A 59 20.54 4.88 -1.33
CA LEU A 59 20.53 3.53 -0.78
C LEU A 59 21.70 2.73 -1.36
N ILE A 60 22.51 2.14 -0.50
CA ILE A 60 23.74 1.41 -0.87
C ILE A 60 23.51 0.28 -1.88
N VAL A 61 22.30 -0.26 -1.97
CA VAL A 61 21.94 -1.36 -2.88
C VAL A 61 21.47 -0.88 -4.25
N VAL A 62 21.24 0.43 -4.43
CA VAL A 62 20.73 1.05 -5.65
C VAL A 62 21.89 1.69 -6.39
N ASP A 63 22.14 1.28 -7.62
CA ASP A 63 23.20 1.83 -8.45
C ASP A 63 22.71 3.02 -9.27
N GLU A 64 21.45 3.00 -9.69
CA GLU A 64 20.88 4.06 -10.51
C GLU A 64 19.39 4.27 -10.22
N VAL A 65 18.93 5.53 -10.29
CA VAL A 65 17.51 5.88 -10.28
C VAL A 65 17.19 6.62 -11.56
N ILE A 66 16.17 6.15 -12.27
CA ILE A 66 15.70 6.80 -13.49
C ILE A 66 14.28 7.33 -13.33
N ASP A 67 14.02 8.44 -13.98
CA ASP A 67 12.69 8.98 -14.25
C ASP A 67 12.20 8.49 -15.62
N PHE A 68 10.88 8.41 -15.78
CA PHE A 68 10.23 8.03 -17.01
C PHE A 68 8.86 8.68 -17.13
N GLU A 69 8.32 8.69 -18.33
CA GLU A 69 6.97 9.21 -18.59
C GLU A 69 5.92 8.18 -18.23
N ASP A 70 4.94 8.59 -17.44
CA ASP A 70 3.80 7.74 -17.12
C ASP A 70 2.90 7.58 -18.35
N ASP A 71 2.37 6.37 -18.54
CA ASP A 71 1.37 6.08 -19.56
C ASP A 71 -0.06 6.05 -18.97
N GLU A 72 -1.06 5.95 -19.82
CA GLU A 72 -2.47 5.87 -19.39
C GLU A 72 -2.77 4.63 -18.57
N LYS A 73 -2.03 3.54 -18.80
CA LYS A 73 -2.15 2.26 -18.08
C LYS A 73 -1.43 2.26 -16.74
N GLY A 74 -0.61 3.29 -16.48
CA GLY A 74 0.21 3.39 -15.26
C GLY A 74 1.35 2.38 -15.25
N SER A 75 1.81 1.95 -16.44
CA SER A 75 2.93 1.01 -16.61
C SER A 75 4.28 1.72 -16.59
N CYS A 76 5.36 0.93 -16.49
CA CYS A 76 6.72 1.42 -16.64
C CYS A 76 7.38 0.97 -17.95
N VAL A 77 6.60 0.72 -18.99
CA VAL A 77 7.08 0.33 -20.33
C VAL A 77 8.11 1.32 -20.84
N SER A 78 7.83 2.62 -20.80
CA SER A 78 8.77 3.66 -21.25
C SER A 78 10.10 3.65 -20.48
N ALA A 79 10.07 3.27 -19.18
CA ALA A 79 11.30 3.08 -18.41
C ALA A 79 12.14 1.92 -18.96
N LEU A 80 11.52 0.78 -19.24
CA LEU A 80 12.22 -0.39 -19.80
C LEU A 80 12.81 -0.11 -21.18
N GLU A 81 12.07 0.59 -22.04
CA GLU A 81 12.57 1.02 -23.35
C GLU A 81 13.77 1.96 -23.23
N LYS A 82 13.70 2.95 -22.33
CA LYS A 82 14.79 3.88 -22.02
C LYS A 82 16.05 3.14 -21.53
N ILE A 83 15.87 2.13 -20.65
CA ILE A 83 16.97 1.32 -20.12
C ILE A 83 17.60 0.47 -21.24
N LYS A 84 16.80 -0.15 -22.11
CA LYS A 84 17.30 -0.92 -23.25
C LYS A 84 18.17 -0.06 -24.19
N LEU A 85 17.73 1.16 -24.45
CA LEU A 85 18.51 2.10 -25.27
C LEU A 85 19.83 2.50 -24.59
N LYS A 86 19.83 2.64 -23.27
CA LYS A 86 21.02 2.99 -22.49
C LYS A 86 22.02 1.84 -22.35
N TYR A 87 21.50 0.61 -22.28
CA TYR A 87 22.28 -0.61 -22.04
C TYR A 87 22.01 -1.67 -23.12
N PRO A 88 22.34 -1.40 -24.40
CA PRO A 88 21.93 -2.26 -25.52
C PRO A 88 22.61 -3.62 -25.58
N ALA A 89 23.72 -3.81 -24.87
CA ALA A 89 24.49 -5.06 -24.82
C ALA A 89 24.22 -5.89 -23.54
N GLU A 90 23.40 -5.35 -22.62
CA GLU A 90 23.19 -5.96 -21.31
C GLU A 90 21.89 -6.77 -21.28
N GLU A 91 21.90 -7.85 -20.50
CA GLU A 91 20.67 -8.56 -20.16
C GLU A 91 19.86 -7.73 -19.15
N ILE A 92 18.60 -7.47 -19.49
CA ILE A 92 17.69 -6.71 -18.63
C ILE A 92 16.71 -7.67 -17.97
N ILE A 93 16.74 -7.72 -16.64
CA ILE A 93 15.80 -8.49 -15.81
C ILE A 93 14.91 -7.51 -15.05
N PHE A 94 13.62 -7.52 -15.38
CA PHE A 94 12.61 -6.73 -14.67
C PHE A 94 12.01 -7.54 -13.54
N CYS A 95 12.19 -7.05 -12.32
CA CYS A 95 11.76 -7.73 -11.10
C CYS A 95 10.44 -7.17 -10.58
N ASN A 96 9.50 -8.04 -10.28
CA ASN A 96 8.22 -7.71 -9.64
C ASN A 96 8.13 -8.36 -8.27
N GLY A 97 7.73 -7.55 -7.28
CA GLY A 97 7.42 -8.02 -5.93
C GLY A 97 5.91 -8.18 -5.68
N GLY A 98 5.55 -8.85 -4.59
CA GLY A 98 4.18 -8.98 -4.14
C GLY A 98 3.30 -9.87 -5.04
N ASP A 99 2.06 -9.42 -5.27
CA ASP A 99 0.98 -10.17 -5.93
C ASP A 99 0.97 -10.06 -7.48
N ARG A 100 1.96 -9.39 -8.07
CA ARG A 100 2.07 -9.27 -9.52
C ARG A 100 2.51 -10.58 -10.17
N LYS A 101 1.78 -10.98 -11.21
CA LYS A 101 2.01 -12.20 -11.98
C LYS A 101 2.19 -11.89 -13.47
N SER A 102 2.70 -12.87 -14.23
CA SER A 102 2.98 -12.73 -15.66
C SER A 102 1.79 -12.38 -16.54
N ASP A 103 0.57 -12.66 -16.10
CA ASP A 103 -0.68 -12.45 -16.85
C ASP A 103 -1.33 -11.08 -16.66
N ASN A 104 -0.77 -10.23 -15.79
CA ASN A 104 -1.41 -8.97 -15.41
C ASN A 104 -0.51 -7.73 -15.49
N ILE A 105 0.64 -7.81 -16.19
CA ILE A 105 1.55 -6.68 -16.32
C ILE A 105 1.75 -6.24 -17.78
N PRO A 106 1.50 -4.96 -18.10
CA PRO A 106 1.71 -4.40 -19.43
C PRO A 106 3.16 -4.47 -19.92
N GLU A 107 4.11 -4.45 -19.01
CA GLU A 107 5.55 -4.45 -19.27
C GLU A 107 6.03 -5.68 -20.05
N MET A 108 5.28 -6.77 -20.04
CA MET A 108 5.57 -7.96 -20.86
C MET A 108 5.50 -7.72 -22.37
N SER A 109 4.95 -6.59 -22.81
CA SER A 109 5.00 -6.17 -24.23
C SER A 109 6.37 -5.72 -24.69
N VAL A 110 7.33 -5.51 -23.77
CA VAL A 110 8.68 -5.06 -24.10
C VAL A 110 9.57 -6.26 -24.43
N ASP A 111 9.90 -6.42 -25.70
CA ASP A 111 10.75 -7.52 -26.17
C ASP A 111 12.16 -7.45 -25.57
N GLY A 112 12.78 -8.62 -25.37
CA GLY A 112 14.17 -8.73 -24.89
C GLY A 112 14.37 -8.33 -23.41
N VAL A 113 13.31 -8.36 -22.61
CA VAL A 113 13.36 -8.22 -21.15
C VAL A 113 12.97 -9.54 -20.51
N THR A 114 13.79 -10.01 -19.58
CA THR A 114 13.48 -11.17 -18.74
C THR A 114 12.66 -10.72 -17.54
N PHE A 115 11.61 -11.45 -17.19
CA PHE A 115 10.72 -11.10 -16.07
C PHE A 115 10.90 -12.05 -14.90
N CYS A 116 11.09 -11.48 -13.70
CA CYS A 116 11.20 -12.23 -12.45
C CYS A 116 10.09 -11.79 -11.49
N PHE A 117 9.30 -12.73 -11.00
CA PHE A 117 8.16 -12.48 -10.11
C PHE A 117 8.41 -12.99 -8.71
N GLY A 118 7.67 -12.47 -7.71
CA GLY A 118 7.79 -12.90 -6.32
C GLY A 118 9.10 -12.48 -5.65
N VAL A 119 9.80 -11.49 -6.21
CA VAL A 119 11.07 -11.01 -5.66
C VAL A 119 10.84 -10.31 -4.32
N GLY A 120 11.56 -10.73 -3.28
CA GLY A 120 11.40 -10.24 -1.91
C GLY A 120 10.40 -11.03 -1.07
N GLY A 121 9.78 -12.08 -1.65
CA GLY A 121 8.88 -13.00 -0.95
C GLY A 121 7.44 -12.49 -0.81
N ASP A 122 6.55 -13.39 -0.41
CA ASP A 122 5.10 -13.14 -0.28
C ASP A 122 4.73 -12.43 1.03
N ASN A 123 5.66 -12.34 1.98
CA ASN A 123 5.44 -11.68 3.25
C ASN A 123 5.48 -10.16 3.09
N LYS A 124 4.31 -9.56 2.90
CA LYS A 124 4.15 -8.11 2.89
C LYS A 124 4.33 -7.57 4.32
N MET A 125 5.59 -7.46 4.75
CA MET A 125 5.94 -7.00 6.10
C MET A 125 5.44 -5.58 6.42
N ASN A 126 5.16 -4.77 5.38
CA ASN A 126 4.68 -3.41 5.57
C ASN A 126 4.03 -2.86 4.29
N SER A 127 3.27 -1.78 4.41
CA SER A 127 2.78 -1.04 3.25
C SER A 127 2.81 0.45 3.50
N SER A 128 3.17 1.22 2.48
CA SER A 128 3.15 2.69 2.54
C SER A 128 1.79 3.23 3.00
N SER A 129 0.69 2.64 2.51
CA SER A 129 -0.67 3.07 2.90
C SER A 129 -0.98 2.79 4.37
N ALA A 130 -0.51 1.67 4.93
CA ALA A 130 -0.69 1.36 6.34
C ALA A 130 0.12 2.32 7.22
N ILE A 131 1.38 2.58 6.85
CA ILE A 131 2.24 3.53 7.57
C ILE A 131 1.61 4.93 7.58
N LEU A 132 1.13 5.41 6.43
CA LEU A 132 0.49 6.72 6.33
C LEU A 132 -0.80 6.79 7.14
N LYS A 133 -1.59 5.73 7.16
CA LYS A 133 -2.81 5.65 7.95
C LYS A 133 -2.51 5.70 9.45
N ASP A 134 -1.52 4.93 9.91
CA ASP A 134 -1.08 4.92 11.30
C ASP A 134 -0.49 6.27 11.73
N TRP A 135 0.16 6.98 10.81
CA TRP A 135 0.69 8.32 11.06
C TRP A 135 -0.42 9.39 11.06
N GLN A 136 -1.37 9.31 10.14
CA GLN A 136 -2.43 10.32 9.95
C GLN A 136 -3.51 10.24 11.03
N TYR A 137 -3.83 9.03 11.49
CA TYR A 137 -4.93 8.79 12.41
C TYR A 137 -4.45 8.17 13.71
N THR A 138 -4.87 8.75 14.84
CA THR A 138 -4.65 8.11 16.13
C THR A 138 -5.39 6.78 16.18
N SER A 139 -4.72 5.73 16.58
CA SER A 139 -5.27 4.39 16.67
C SER A 139 -5.05 3.78 18.04
N ASP A 140 -5.85 2.77 18.37
CA ASP A 140 -5.73 2.02 19.61
C ASP A 140 -6.08 0.55 19.36
N GLU A 141 -5.27 -0.36 19.92
CA GLU A 141 -5.48 -1.80 19.83
C GLU A 141 -6.32 -2.29 21.01
N ARG A 142 -7.22 -3.20 20.74
CA ARG A 142 -8.14 -3.80 21.67
C ARG A 142 -8.14 -5.32 21.53
N VAL A 143 -8.64 -6.04 22.53
CA VAL A 143 -8.80 -7.50 22.49
C VAL A 143 -9.66 -8.01 21.33
N TRP A 144 -10.48 -7.14 20.74
CA TRP A 144 -11.36 -7.45 19.63
C TRP A 144 -10.85 -6.98 18.27
N GLY A 145 -9.71 -6.26 18.22
CA GLY A 145 -9.12 -5.71 17.01
C GLY A 145 -8.55 -4.30 17.23
N LYS A 146 -8.73 -3.41 16.28
CA LYS A 146 -8.15 -2.07 16.27
C LYS A 146 -9.20 -1.03 15.87
N PHE A 147 -9.04 0.21 16.31
CA PHE A 147 -9.79 1.32 15.74
C PHE A 147 -8.89 2.51 15.40
N TYR A 148 -9.37 3.32 14.44
CA TYR A 148 -8.78 4.60 14.08
C TYR A 148 -9.76 5.73 14.38
N ASN A 149 -9.29 6.84 14.95
CA ASN A 149 -10.05 8.07 15.02
C ASN A 149 -9.82 8.85 13.72
N LEU A 150 -10.83 8.85 12.84
CA LEU A 150 -10.73 9.50 11.53
C LEU A 150 -11.02 11.01 11.62
N PHE A 151 -11.91 11.39 12.52
CA PHE A 151 -12.28 12.77 12.78
C PHE A 151 -12.84 12.93 14.19
N GLN A 152 -12.57 14.06 14.84
CA GLN A 152 -13.16 14.43 16.12
C GLN A 152 -13.21 15.94 16.26
N ASP A 153 -14.39 16.46 16.61
CA ASP A 153 -14.62 17.81 17.13
C ASP A 153 -15.46 17.76 18.40
N ASP A 154 -15.97 18.91 18.85
CA ASP A 154 -16.78 19.00 20.08
C ASP A 154 -18.14 18.29 19.97
N ARG A 155 -18.62 18.02 18.76
CA ARG A 155 -19.98 17.49 18.48
C ARG A 155 -19.98 16.13 17.83
N VAL A 156 -18.97 15.82 17.01
CA VAL A 156 -18.93 14.60 16.20
C VAL A 156 -17.59 13.90 16.37
N LYS A 157 -17.66 12.57 16.49
CA LYS A 157 -16.51 11.69 16.41
C LYS A 157 -16.74 10.58 15.40
N VAL A 158 -15.84 10.46 14.42
CA VAL A 158 -15.87 9.40 13.42
C VAL A 158 -14.74 8.42 13.70
N LYS A 159 -15.09 7.14 13.78
CA LYS A 159 -14.13 6.05 13.97
C LYS A 159 -14.28 5.00 12.87
N GLU A 160 -13.17 4.42 12.46
CA GLU A 160 -13.15 3.15 11.76
C GLU A 160 -12.79 2.05 12.73
N LEU A 161 -13.60 1.02 12.80
CA LEU A 161 -13.42 -0.13 13.68
C LEU A 161 -13.07 -1.35 12.81
N ILE A 162 -11.99 -2.03 13.14
CA ILE A 162 -11.54 -3.25 12.47
C ILE A 162 -11.63 -4.38 13.49
N LEU A 163 -12.62 -5.25 13.31
CA LEU A 163 -12.84 -6.39 14.19
C LEU A 163 -12.15 -7.63 13.63
N GLU A 164 -11.47 -8.38 14.49
CA GLU A 164 -10.95 -9.69 14.14
C GLU A 164 -12.08 -10.72 14.06
N PRO A 165 -12.00 -11.69 13.15
CA PRO A 165 -12.99 -12.76 13.04
C PRO A 165 -13.25 -13.47 14.39
N GLY A 166 -14.51 -13.61 14.74
CA GLY A 166 -14.92 -14.26 15.99
C GLY A 166 -14.75 -13.42 17.26
N LYS A 167 -14.28 -12.18 17.13
CA LYS A 167 -14.18 -11.24 18.24
C LYS A 167 -15.36 -10.27 18.28
N GLY A 168 -15.58 -9.65 19.44
CA GLY A 168 -16.66 -8.68 19.62
C GLY A 168 -16.32 -7.64 20.68
N MET A 169 -16.91 -6.48 20.52
CA MET A 169 -16.83 -5.41 21.51
C MET A 169 -17.81 -5.67 22.65
N SER A 170 -17.50 -5.13 23.84
CA SER A 170 -18.40 -5.15 24.97
C SER A 170 -19.71 -4.38 24.67
N PHE A 171 -20.80 -4.88 25.21
CA PHE A 171 -22.09 -4.17 25.16
C PHE A 171 -21.98 -2.87 25.97
N GLN A 172 -22.30 -1.73 25.37
CA GLN A 172 -22.14 -0.40 25.97
C GLN A 172 -23.40 0.43 25.82
N ARG A 173 -23.72 1.22 26.83
CA ARG A 173 -24.80 2.19 26.79
C ARG A 173 -24.24 3.61 26.87
N HIS A 174 -24.72 4.49 26.01
CA HIS A 174 -24.32 5.89 25.98
C HIS A 174 -25.53 6.79 26.33
N GLN A 175 -25.36 7.63 27.36
CA GLN A 175 -26.42 8.54 27.81
C GLN A 175 -26.41 9.91 27.11
N LYS A 176 -25.28 10.29 26.49
CA LYS A 176 -25.07 11.65 25.97
C LYS A 176 -24.72 11.69 24.47
N ARG A 177 -24.81 10.56 23.78
CA ARG A 177 -24.50 10.51 22.36
C ARG A 177 -25.34 9.44 21.66
N ASN A 178 -25.67 9.73 20.41
CA ASN A 178 -26.21 8.75 19.48
C ASN A 178 -25.09 8.21 18.60
N GLU A 179 -25.22 7.00 18.10
CA GLU A 179 -24.26 6.37 17.21
C GLU A 179 -24.97 5.90 15.94
N VAL A 180 -24.31 6.08 14.82
CA VAL A 180 -24.69 5.52 13.52
C VAL A 180 -23.59 4.59 13.08
N TRP A 181 -23.94 3.37 12.75
CA TRP A 181 -23.02 2.33 12.34
C TRP A 181 -23.36 1.85 10.94
N PHE A 182 -22.36 1.63 10.14
CA PHE A 182 -22.47 0.93 8.87
C PHE A 182 -21.24 0.06 8.63
N VAL A 183 -21.42 -1.05 7.93
CA VAL A 183 -20.34 -1.96 7.56
C VAL A 183 -19.82 -1.54 6.21
N SER A 184 -18.54 -1.21 6.14
CA SER A 184 -17.86 -0.84 4.88
C SER A 184 -17.25 -2.07 4.19
N LYS A 185 -16.96 -3.14 4.96
CA LYS A 185 -16.39 -4.38 4.44
C LYS A 185 -16.65 -5.54 5.40
N GLY A 186 -17.10 -6.67 4.84
CA GLY A 186 -17.36 -7.89 5.61
C GLY A 186 -18.77 -7.91 6.21
N GLU A 187 -18.96 -8.73 7.22
CA GLU A 187 -20.24 -8.91 7.91
C GLU A 187 -20.05 -8.83 9.43
N CYS A 188 -21.00 -8.27 10.15
CA CYS A 188 -21.00 -8.33 11.61
C CYS A 188 -22.40 -8.52 12.17
N LEU A 189 -22.45 -9.04 13.40
CA LEU A 189 -23.67 -9.15 14.19
C LEU A 189 -23.68 -8.01 15.22
N VAL A 190 -24.67 -7.14 15.13
CA VAL A 190 -24.86 -6.03 16.08
C VAL A 190 -25.97 -6.38 17.05
N LYS A 191 -25.63 -6.36 18.35
CA LYS A 191 -26.60 -6.46 19.43
C LYS A 191 -26.95 -5.06 19.91
N HIS A 192 -28.24 -4.75 19.94
CA HIS A 192 -28.72 -3.43 20.37
C HIS A 192 -29.99 -3.54 21.20
N SER A 193 -30.22 -2.57 22.02
CA SER A 193 -31.44 -2.42 22.81
C SER A 193 -31.89 -0.96 22.71
N SER A 194 -33.20 -0.70 22.55
CA SER A 194 -33.73 0.67 22.49
C SER A 194 -33.98 1.24 23.89
N ASP A 195 -34.97 0.76 24.59
CA ASP A 195 -35.45 1.36 25.85
C ASP A 195 -35.36 0.41 27.03
N ASP A 196 -35.42 -0.89 26.78
CA ASP A 196 -35.34 -1.93 27.80
C ASP A 196 -34.02 -2.68 27.70
N PRO A 197 -33.11 -2.55 28.70
CA PRO A 197 -31.81 -3.22 28.68
C PRO A 197 -31.88 -4.75 28.63
N ASP A 198 -33.02 -5.33 29.02
CA ASP A 198 -33.22 -6.77 28.99
C ASP A 198 -33.77 -7.28 27.64
N ASN A 199 -34.23 -6.36 26.78
CA ASN A 199 -34.71 -6.68 25.43
C ASN A 199 -33.61 -6.40 24.39
N ILE A 200 -32.74 -7.37 24.18
CA ILE A 200 -31.64 -7.29 23.21
C ILE A 200 -32.12 -7.81 21.87
N LEU A 201 -32.03 -6.97 20.86
CA LEU A 201 -32.23 -7.32 19.45
C LEU A 201 -30.89 -7.59 18.77
N GLU A 202 -30.90 -8.48 17.81
CA GLU A 202 -29.73 -8.78 16.98
C GLU A 202 -29.99 -8.41 15.52
N SER A 203 -29.07 -7.67 14.92
CA SER A 203 -29.13 -7.30 13.51
C SER A 203 -27.82 -7.71 12.80
N LYS A 204 -27.96 -8.44 11.70
CA LYS A 204 -26.82 -8.73 10.81
C LYS A 204 -26.64 -7.56 9.86
N LEU A 205 -25.44 -7.00 9.83
CA LEU A 205 -25.02 -5.95 8.91
C LEU A 205 -23.96 -6.47 7.94
N ASN A 206 -24.02 -6.06 6.67
CA ASN A 206 -23.14 -6.43 5.57
C ASN A 206 -22.95 -5.26 4.59
#